data_a298aaa377ed5c65f8331fb9646b8805
#
_entry.id   a298aaa377ed5c65f8331fb9646b8805
#
_cell.length_a   1.000
_cell.length_b   1.000
_cell.length_c   1.000
_cell.angle_alpha   90.00
_cell.angle_beta   90.00
_cell.angle_gamma   90.00
#
_symmetry.space_group_name_H-M   'P 1'
#
loop_
_entity.id
_entity.type
_entity.pdbx_description
1 polymer ?
#
loop_
_entity_poly.entity_id
_entity_poly.type
_entity_poly.pdbx_seq_one_letter_code
_entity_poly.pdbx_strand_id
1 'polypeptide(L)'
;MVVLSRFRTLWGLEPGPQQSEWKKKFVELKAHGYAGVEVDLTGQTPEDLQLLRKNCDEIGLETSALIFSSWPSYIGQRPRGLTPDDHAEFFRSQLRLANIIKPVKVNAQSGADHFSWDDSVAFYQKALQVEKEEGFTGRVCHETHRNRSLFTPYATDYILQRVPELTITADISHWVVACERLLDINEEDQEILDRVIPHVGHIHTRIGTTQASQCPEPLNPIFNPEREFFDKLWVRIVQHKHKTDPNGRLIFVPEYGPFPYHPFNSAQSHGDLADDEGARLEVLFKKALGQ
;
A
#
# COMPACT_ATOMS: atom_id res chain seq x y z
N MET A 1 -14.72 -12.61 -13.42
CA MET A 1 -13.34 -12.74 -12.89
C MET A 1 -12.99 -11.48 -12.13
N VAL A 2 -12.15 -11.60 -11.08
CA VAL A 2 -11.70 -10.42 -10.33
C VAL A 2 -11.10 -9.37 -11.27
N VAL A 3 -11.46 -8.10 -11.04
CA VAL A 3 -10.93 -6.97 -11.80
C VAL A 3 -9.61 -6.52 -11.19
N LEU A 4 -8.53 -6.62 -11.94
CA LEU A 4 -7.22 -6.10 -11.55
C LEU A 4 -7.11 -4.64 -11.98
N SER A 5 -6.69 -3.76 -11.06
CA SER A 5 -6.58 -2.32 -11.34
C SER A 5 -5.22 -1.81 -10.87
N ARG A 6 -4.40 -1.38 -11.82
CA ARG A 6 -3.10 -0.80 -11.54
C ARG A 6 -3.24 0.69 -11.20
N PHE A 7 -2.77 1.08 -10.02
CA PHE A 7 -2.72 2.48 -9.58
C PHE A 7 -1.27 2.94 -9.47
N ARG A 8 -1.04 4.22 -9.65
CA ARG A 8 0.28 4.85 -9.50
C ARG A 8 0.33 5.67 -8.22
N THR A 9 1.27 5.36 -7.33
CA THR A 9 1.53 6.28 -6.21
C THR A 9 2.13 7.59 -6.70
N LEU A 10 1.68 8.71 -6.16
CA LEU A 10 2.26 10.02 -6.48
C LEU A 10 3.64 10.19 -5.83
N TRP A 11 3.94 9.43 -4.78
CA TRP A 11 5.24 9.47 -4.10
C TRP A 11 6.43 9.13 -5.02
N GLY A 12 6.29 8.43 -6.05
CA GLY A 12 7.38 8.11 -6.96
C GLY A 12 7.30 8.84 -8.31
N LEU A 13 6.49 9.88 -8.46
CA LEU A 13 6.44 10.66 -9.70
C LEU A 13 7.53 11.72 -9.73
N GLU A 14 8.25 11.79 -10.86
CA GLU A 14 9.27 12.80 -11.11
C GLU A 14 8.90 13.69 -12.32
N PRO A 15 9.25 14.97 -12.25
CA PRO A 15 9.47 15.76 -11.04
C PRO A 15 8.24 15.66 -10.16
N GLY A 16 8.41 15.70 -8.81
CA GLY A 16 7.28 15.65 -7.89
C GLY A 16 6.16 16.58 -8.36
N PRO A 17 4.90 16.19 -8.28
CA PRO A 17 3.81 16.90 -8.91
C PRO A 17 3.65 18.28 -8.29
N GLN A 18 4.11 19.31 -9.02
CA GLN A 18 3.57 20.64 -8.77
C GLN A 18 2.14 20.64 -9.31
N GLN A 19 1.22 21.30 -8.63
CA GLN A 19 -0.19 21.33 -9.01
C GLN A 19 -0.42 21.68 -10.49
N SER A 20 0.38 22.60 -11.03
CA SER A 20 0.32 23.00 -12.45
C SER A 20 0.69 21.90 -13.44
N GLU A 21 1.39 20.84 -13.01
CA GLU A 21 1.84 19.75 -13.87
C GLU A 21 1.02 18.46 -13.70
N TRP A 22 0.18 18.36 -12.67
CA TRP A 22 -0.58 17.14 -12.37
C TRP A 22 -1.45 16.70 -13.55
N LYS A 23 -2.14 17.62 -14.20
CA LYS A 23 -3.01 17.28 -15.33
C LYS A 23 -2.22 16.61 -16.47
N LYS A 24 -1.03 17.14 -16.78
CA LYS A 24 -0.15 16.55 -17.81
C LYS A 24 0.29 15.15 -17.39
N LYS A 25 0.77 15.00 -16.14
CA LYS A 25 1.18 13.69 -15.60
C LYS A 25 0.04 12.68 -15.57
N PHE A 26 -1.17 13.10 -15.23
CA PHE A 26 -2.33 12.20 -15.21
C PHE A 26 -2.72 11.72 -16.61
N VAL A 27 -2.58 12.56 -17.65
CA VAL A 27 -2.75 12.13 -19.04
C VAL A 27 -1.71 11.08 -19.42
N GLU A 28 -0.44 11.26 -19.04
CA GLU A 28 0.64 10.30 -19.28
C GLU A 28 0.33 8.96 -18.57
N LEU A 29 -0.07 9.00 -17.28
CA LEU A 29 -0.43 7.80 -16.52
C LEU A 29 -1.61 7.05 -17.14
N LYS A 30 -2.63 7.77 -17.60
CA LYS A 30 -3.76 7.18 -18.30
C LYS A 30 -3.33 6.47 -19.58
N ALA A 31 -2.44 7.08 -20.35
CA ALA A 31 -1.87 6.49 -21.56
C ALA A 31 -1.03 5.25 -21.28
N HIS A 32 -0.36 5.17 -20.12
CA HIS A 32 0.38 4.00 -19.64
C HIS A 32 -0.54 2.90 -19.06
N GLY A 33 -1.87 3.06 -19.08
CA GLY A 33 -2.82 2.06 -18.67
C GLY A 33 -3.13 2.04 -17.16
N TYR A 34 -2.74 3.06 -16.40
CA TYR A 34 -3.15 3.19 -15.02
C TYR A 34 -4.66 3.47 -14.90
N ALA A 35 -5.32 2.79 -13.98
CA ALA A 35 -6.74 3.00 -13.66
C ALA A 35 -6.94 4.18 -12.71
N GLY A 36 -5.94 4.52 -11.92
CA GLY A 36 -6.01 5.58 -10.93
C GLY A 36 -4.67 5.95 -10.32
N VAL A 37 -4.72 6.87 -9.36
CA VAL A 37 -3.56 7.34 -8.59
C VAL A 37 -3.79 7.14 -7.09
N GLU A 38 -2.71 6.87 -6.36
CA GLU A 38 -2.69 6.86 -4.90
C GLU A 38 -2.00 8.11 -4.39
N VAL A 39 -2.69 8.84 -3.50
CA VAL A 39 -2.36 10.20 -3.08
C VAL A 39 -2.03 10.22 -1.61
N ASP A 40 -0.80 10.58 -1.25
CA ASP A 40 -0.45 10.94 0.12
C ASP A 40 -1.11 12.28 0.48
N LEU A 41 -1.94 12.28 1.51
CA LEU A 41 -2.67 13.48 1.94
C LEU A 41 -1.83 14.41 2.82
N THR A 42 -0.62 14.04 3.18
CA THR A 42 0.26 14.85 4.05
C THR A 42 0.55 16.20 3.41
N GLY A 43 0.23 17.28 4.14
CA GLY A 43 0.48 18.64 3.68
C GLY A 43 -0.43 19.13 2.55
N GLN A 44 -1.41 18.34 2.13
CA GLN A 44 -2.38 18.76 1.13
C GLN A 44 -3.47 19.63 1.75
N THR A 45 -3.82 20.72 1.07
CA THR A 45 -4.99 21.52 1.46
C THR A 45 -6.28 20.96 0.85
N PRO A 46 -7.46 21.29 1.40
CA PRO A 46 -8.73 20.92 0.76
C PRO A 46 -8.84 21.39 -0.68
N GLU A 47 -8.31 22.56 -1.00
CA GLU A 47 -8.29 23.15 -2.35
C GLU A 47 -7.42 22.32 -3.31
N ASP A 48 -6.25 21.87 -2.84
CA ASP A 48 -5.35 21.00 -3.61
C ASP A 48 -6.03 19.68 -3.94
N LEU A 49 -6.69 19.08 -2.95
CA LEU A 49 -7.39 17.81 -3.11
C LEU A 49 -8.61 17.95 -4.05
N GLN A 50 -9.35 19.07 -3.99
CA GLN A 50 -10.43 19.33 -4.92
C GLN A 50 -9.93 19.48 -6.36
N LEU A 51 -8.81 20.19 -6.57
CA LEU A 51 -8.20 20.34 -7.89
C LEU A 51 -7.69 19.00 -8.42
N LEU A 52 -7.03 18.20 -7.56
CA LEU A 52 -6.58 16.85 -7.91
C LEU A 52 -7.79 15.99 -8.33
N ARG A 53 -8.85 15.96 -7.54
CA ARG A 53 -10.06 15.21 -7.86
C ARG A 53 -10.64 15.64 -9.21
N LYS A 54 -10.77 16.94 -9.44
CA LYS A 54 -11.25 17.49 -10.71
C LYS A 54 -10.39 17.02 -11.90
N ASN A 55 -9.06 17.08 -11.78
CA ASN A 55 -8.15 16.63 -12.84
C ASN A 55 -8.30 15.11 -13.09
N CYS A 56 -8.44 14.31 -12.04
CA CYS A 56 -8.68 12.88 -12.19
C CYS A 56 -10.01 12.59 -12.88
N ASP A 57 -11.08 13.30 -12.52
CA ASP A 57 -12.41 13.15 -13.15
C ASP A 57 -12.38 13.48 -14.65
N GLU A 58 -11.73 14.58 -15.02
CA GLU A 58 -11.61 15.00 -16.43
C GLU A 58 -10.85 13.99 -17.30
N ILE A 59 -9.90 13.26 -16.72
CA ILE A 59 -9.04 12.29 -17.44
C ILE A 59 -9.60 10.87 -17.33
N GLY A 60 -10.50 10.63 -16.40
CA GLY A 60 -11.05 9.30 -16.12
C GLY A 60 -10.10 8.42 -15.30
N LEU A 61 -9.34 9.01 -14.37
CA LEU A 61 -8.57 8.33 -13.35
C LEU A 61 -9.36 8.27 -12.04
N GLU A 62 -9.28 7.14 -11.36
CA GLU A 62 -9.80 7.01 -10.00
C GLU A 62 -8.74 7.44 -8.98
N THR A 63 -9.14 7.58 -7.72
CA THR A 63 -8.23 7.94 -6.63
C THR A 63 -8.23 6.87 -5.54
N SER A 64 -7.06 6.61 -4.98
CA SER A 64 -6.82 5.97 -3.68
C SER A 64 -6.16 7.00 -2.77
N ALA A 65 -6.44 6.95 -1.47
CA ALA A 65 -5.82 7.84 -0.50
C ALA A 65 -4.79 7.08 0.35
N LEU A 66 -3.59 7.61 0.50
CA LEU A 66 -2.65 7.21 1.54
C LEU A 66 -2.80 8.14 2.73
N ILE A 67 -3.10 7.57 3.90
CA ILE A 67 -3.31 8.29 5.15
C ILE A 67 -2.52 7.68 6.30
N PHE A 68 -2.45 8.40 7.41
CA PHE A 68 -1.72 7.99 8.60
C PHE A 68 -2.62 8.06 9.84
N SER A 69 -2.33 7.28 10.88
CA SER A 69 -2.99 7.42 12.18
C SER A 69 -2.18 8.29 13.15
N SER A 70 -0.95 8.62 12.79
CA SER A 70 -0.05 9.60 13.45
C SER A 70 1.20 9.79 12.62
N TRP A 71 1.98 10.82 12.90
CA TRP A 71 3.29 11.07 12.30
C TRP A 71 3.27 10.90 10.77
N PRO A 72 2.48 11.76 10.06
CA PRO A 72 2.25 11.62 8.63
C PRO A 72 3.56 11.79 7.85
N SER A 73 3.79 10.90 6.89
CA SER A 73 4.99 10.83 6.05
C SER A 73 6.33 10.89 6.82
N TYR A 74 6.29 10.58 8.14
CA TYR A 74 7.48 10.59 9.02
C TYR A 74 8.19 11.95 9.11
N ILE A 75 7.47 13.03 8.81
CA ILE A 75 8.01 14.39 8.84
C ILE A 75 8.14 14.88 10.30
N GLY A 76 9.31 15.43 10.62
CA GLY A 76 9.58 16.02 11.93
C GLY A 76 9.83 14.98 13.03
N GLN A 77 9.74 15.45 14.28
CA GLN A 77 9.97 14.60 15.44
C GLN A 77 8.82 13.62 15.65
N ARG A 78 9.15 12.35 15.91
CA ARG A 78 8.15 11.32 16.24
C ARG A 78 7.34 11.75 17.47
N PRO A 79 6.01 11.76 17.41
CA PRO A 79 5.16 12.01 18.56
C PRO A 79 5.40 10.99 19.67
N ARG A 80 5.28 11.42 20.95
CA ARG A 80 5.45 10.56 22.12
C ARG A 80 4.19 10.52 22.95
N GLY A 81 3.94 9.37 23.58
CA GLY A 81 2.84 9.20 24.54
C GLY A 81 1.45 9.17 23.93
N LEU A 82 1.34 9.03 22.61
CA LEU A 82 0.05 8.85 21.97
C LEU A 82 -0.54 7.46 22.30
N THR A 83 -1.81 7.47 22.65
CA THR A 83 -2.59 6.27 22.97
C THR A 83 -3.28 5.71 21.72
N PRO A 84 -3.86 4.50 21.79
CA PRO A 84 -4.76 3.99 20.73
C PRO A 84 -5.92 4.94 20.41
N ASP A 85 -6.45 5.67 21.40
CA ASP A 85 -7.51 6.66 21.20
C ASP A 85 -7.03 7.87 20.39
N ASP A 86 -5.85 8.42 20.73
CA ASP A 86 -5.27 9.54 19.99
C ASP A 86 -5.04 9.17 18.52
N HIS A 87 -4.55 7.94 18.27
CA HIS A 87 -4.38 7.42 16.91
C HIS A 87 -5.71 7.25 16.17
N ALA A 88 -6.76 6.79 16.85
CA ALA A 88 -8.10 6.63 16.26
C ALA A 88 -8.73 7.99 15.88
N GLU A 89 -8.59 9.01 16.72
CA GLU A 89 -9.10 10.35 16.42
C GLU A 89 -8.31 11.03 15.29
N PHE A 90 -6.98 10.88 15.26
CA PHE A 90 -6.20 11.38 14.14
C PHE A 90 -6.59 10.66 12.84
N PHE A 91 -6.74 9.33 12.87
CA PHE A 91 -7.22 8.53 11.74
C PHE A 91 -8.60 9.01 11.25
N ARG A 92 -9.53 9.30 12.14
CA ARG A 92 -10.84 9.90 11.82
C ARG A 92 -10.68 11.20 11.02
N SER A 93 -9.81 12.09 11.47
CA SER A 93 -9.56 13.36 10.77
C SER A 93 -9.02 13.14 9.36
N GLN A 94 -8.17 12.13 9.18
CA GLN A 94 -7.60 11.78 7.88
C GLN A 94 -8.66 11.16 6.94
N LEU A 95 -9.57 10.35 7.43
CA LEU A 95 -10.69 9.82 6.63
C LEU A 95 -11.61 10.94 6.15
N ARG A 96 -11.91 11.94 7.00
CA ARG A 96 -12.68 13.13 6.61
C ARG A 96 -11.99 13.91 5.50
N LEU A 97 -10.67 14.10 5.59
CA LEU A 97 -9.88 14.74 4.55
C LEU A 97 -9.89 13.91 3.26
N ALA A 98 -9.71 12.59 3.36
CA ALA A 98 -9.74 11.68 2.22
C ALA A 98 -11.07 11.74 1.45
N ASN A 99 -12.19 12.00 2.13
CA ASN A 99 -13.48 12.06 1.48
C ASN A 99 -13.58 13.14 0.39
N ILE A 100 -12.72 14.16 0.41
CA ILE A 100 -12.65 15.21 -0.62
C ILE A 100 -12.33 14.62 -1.99
N ILE A 101 -11.42 13.66 -2.04
CA ILE A 101 -11.03 13.01 -3.31
C ILE A 101 -11.90 11.79 -3.65
N LYS A 102 -12.88 11.44 -2.82
CA LYS A 102 -13.80 10.32 -3.02
C LYS A 102 -13.06 9.02 -3.39
N PRO A 103 -12.12 8.55 -2.57
CA PRO A 103 -11.25 7.45 -2.94
C PRO A 103 -12.03 6.14 -3.05
N VAL A 104 -11.68 5.31 -4.04
CA VAL A 104 -12.22 3.95 -4.17
C VAL A 104 -11.61 2.99 -3.15
N LYS A 105 -10.41 3.33 -2.65
CA LYS A 105 -9.67 2.61 -1.61
C LYS A 105 -8.89 3.61 -0.76
N VAL A 106 -8.67 3.27 0.49
CA VAL A 106 -7.79 4.01 1.41
C VAL A 106 -6.71 3.06 1.88
N ASN A 107 -5.45 3.42 1.66
CA ASN A 107 -4.29 2.78 2.27
C ASN A 107 -3.95 3.52 3.56
N ALA A 108 -3.87 2.83 4.70
CA ALA A 108 -3.63 3.46 5.99
C ALA A 108 -2.35 2.94 6.65
N GLN A 109 -1.33 3.78 6.74
CA GLN A 109 -0.15 3.52 7.57
C GLN A 109 -0.49 3.83 9.03
N SER A 110 -0.87 2.81 9.81
CA SER A 110 -1.63 2.98 11.04
C SER A 110 -1.09 2.22 12.24
N GLY A 111 -1.45 2.69 13.44
CA GLY A 111 -0.88 2.21 14.69
C GLY A 111 0.56 2.67 14.89
N ALA A 112 1.27 2.03 15.78
CA ALA A 112 2.68 2.30 16.06
C ALA A 112 3.42 1.00 16.46
N ASP A 113 4.67 0.87 16.03
CA ASP A 113 5.54 -0.29 16.30
C ASP A 113 5.90 -0.47 17.78
N HIS A 114 5.75 0.60 18.57
CA HIS A 114 6.02 0.60 20.02
C HIS A 114 4.77 0.35 20.87
N PHE A 115 3.61 0.19 20.26
CA PHE A 115 2.43 -0.29 20.97
C PHE A 115 2.66 -1.72 21.45
N SER A 116 2.10 -2.06 22.61
CA SER A 116 1.89 -3.48 22.90
C SER A 116 0.97 -4.10 21.83
N TRP A 117 1.03 -5.40 21.66
CA TRP A 117 0.14 -6.05 20.71
C TRP A 117 -1.34 -5.85 21.10
N ASP A 118 -1.64 -5.81 22.39
CA ASP A 118 -3.00 -5.54 22.88
C ASP A 118 -3.43 -4.10 22.63
N ASP A 119 -2.54 -3.11 22.77
CA ASP A 119 -2.84 -1.73 22.36
C ASP A 119 -3.07 -1.63 20.86
N SER A 120 -2.33 -2.40 20.05
CA SER A 120 -2.55 -2.49 18.62
C SER A 120 -3.91 -3.08 18.28
N VAL A 121 -4.34 -4.15 18.99
CA VAL A 121 -5.69 -4.72 18.87
C VAL A 121 -6.75 -3.68 19.23
N ALA A 122 -6.59 -3.00 20.38
CA ALA A 122 -7.50 -1.94 20.82
C ALA A 122 -7.61 -0.80 19.80
N PHE A 123 -6.48 -0.39 19.20
CA PHE A 123 -6.48 0.60 18.13
C PHE A 123 -7.27 0.14 16.91
N TYR A 124 -7.04 -1.09 16.39
CA TYR A 124 -7.73 -1.55 15.18
C TYR A 124 -9.23 -1.79 15.40
N GLN A 125 -9.64 -2.22 16.59
CA GLN A 125 -11.07 -2.28 16.94
C GLN A 125 -11.73 -0.88 16.86
N LYS A 126 -11.04 0.15 17.37
CA LYS A 126 -11.51 1.54 17.26
C LYS A 126 -11.47 2.05 15.82
N ALA A 127 -10.42 1.71 15.05
CA ALA A 127 -10.30 2.09 13.64
C ALA A 127 -11.48 1.55 12.82
N LEU A 128 -11.86 0.29 12.98
CA LEU A 128 -13.04 -0.29 12.32
C LEU A 128 -14.35 0.43 12.70
N GLN A 129 -14.49 0.86 13.96
CA GLN A 129 -15.63 1.66 14.38
C GLN A 129 -15.61 3.04 13.70
N VAL A 130 -14.45 3.70 13.62
CA VAL A 130 -14.27 4.99 12.92
C VAL A 130 -14.60 4.85 11.43
N GLU A 131 -14.14 3.79 10.77
CA GLU A 131 -14.46 3.50 9.36
C GLU A 131 -15.96 3.42 9.12
N LYS A 132 -16.68 2.76 10.03
CA LYS A 132 -18.13 2.65 9.96
C LYS A 132 -18.82 4.02 10.13
N GLU A 133 -18.40 4.79 11.12
CA GLU A 133 -18.95 6.11 11.43
C GLU A 133 -18.72 7.13 10.31
N GLU A 134 -17.53 7.09 9.67
CA GLU A 134 -17.17 8.00 8.57
C GLU A 134 -17.60 7.44 7.18
N GLY A 135 -18.27 6.28 7.14
CA GLY A 135 -18.78 5.69 5.89
C GLY A 135 -17.73 5.03 5.00
N PHE A 136 -16.64 4.57 5.57
CA PHE A 136 -15.53 3.94 4.83
C PHE A 136 -15.47 2.41 4.97
N THR A 137 -16.44 1.76 5.59
CA THR A 137 -16.48 0.30 5.77
C THR A 137 -16.12 -0.45 4.48
N GLY A 138 -15.14 -1.33 4.55
CA GLY A 138 -14.65 -2.16 3.43
C GLY A 138 -13.81 -1.42 2.39
N ARG A 139 -13.56 -0.11 2.58
CA ARG A 139 -12.69 0.67 1.69
C ARG A 139 -11.30 0.92 2.25
N VAL A 140 -11.10 0.81 3.55
CA VAL A 140 -9.78 0.97 4.17
C VAL A 140 -9.03 -0.35 4.17
N CYS A 141 -7.72 -0.28 3.88
CA CYS A 141 -6.76 -1.36 4.08
C CYS A 141 -5.58 -0.81 4.89
N HIS A 142 -5.24 -1.50 5.99
CA HIS A 142 -4.15 -1.09 6.87
C HIS A 142 -2.84 -1.71 6.40
N GLU A 143 -1.82 -0.88 6.20
CA GLU A 143 -0.59 -1.28 5.55
C GLU A 143 0.36 -2.04 6.49
N THR A 144 0.94 -3.12 5.99
CA THR A 144 2.08 -3.80 6.59
C THR A 144 3.33 -2.93 6.43
N HIS A 145 3.59 -2.04 7.39
CA HIS A 145 4.63 -1.03 7.27
C HIS A 145 5.49 -0.92 8.53
N ARG A 146 6.81 -0.72 8.35
CA ARG A 146 7.73 -0.38 9.45
C ARG A 146 7.26 0.87 10.18
N ASN A 147 7.58 1.00 11.47
CA ASN A 147 7.10 2.07 12.36
C ASN A 147 5.57 2.05 12.61
N ARG A 148 4.85 1.03 12.17
CA ARG A 148 3.39 0.86 12.36
C ARG A 148 3.09 -0.46 13.09
N SER A 149 1.86 -0.66 13.54
CA SER A 149 1.50 -1.86 14.30
C SER A 149 1.65 -3.17 13.50
N LEU A 150 1.46 -3.14 12.18
CA LEU A 150 1.59 -4.32 11.30
C LEU A 150 3.01 -4.49 10.74
N PHE A 151 4.04 -4.23 11.55
CA PHE A 151 5.44 -4.15 11.10
C PHE A 151 6.15 -5.49 10.90
N THR A 152 5.58 -6.58 11.44
CA THR A 152 6.11 -7.95 11.27
C THR A 152 4.97 -8.96 11.04
N PRO A 153 5.26 -10.13 10.44
CA PRO A 153 4.27 -11.19 10.29
C PRO A 153 3.67 -11.61 11.64
N TYR A 154 4.46 -11.75 12.70
CA TYR A 154 4.02 -12.18 14.01
C TYR A 154 3.02 -11.21 14.68
N ALA A 155 3.36 -9.91 14.67
CA ALA A 155 2.47 -8.89 15.22
C ALA A 155 1.15 -8.83 14.42
N THR A 156 1.23 -8.95 13.11
CA THR A 156 0.06 -8.93 12.23
C THR A 156 -0.83 -10.15 12.44
N ASP A 157 -0.25 -11.34 12.51
CA ASP A 157 -1.00 -12.59 12.78
C ASP A 157 -1.73 -12.52 14.13
N TYR A 158 -1.05 -12.03 15.18
CA TYR A 158 -1.66 -11.83 16.50
C TYR A 158 -2.86 -10.88 16.45
N ILE A 159 -2.74 -9.78 15.72
CA ILE A 159 -3.79 -8.78 15.58
C ILE A 159 -4.97 -9.34 14.76
N LEU A 160 -4.72 -9.98 13.61
CA LEU A 160 -5.76 -10.52 12.75
C LEU A 160 -6.58 -11.64 13.41
N GLN A 161 -5.97 -12.44 14.27
CA GLN A 161 -6.70 -13.45 15.07
C GLN A 161 -7.70 -12.81 16.04
N ARG A 162 -7.54 -11.53 16.45
CA ARG A 162 -8.39 -10.80 17.39
C ARG A 162 -9.26 -9.74 16.74
N VAL A 163 -8.92 -9.34 15.52
CA VAL A 163 -9.66 -8.37 14.71
C VAL A 163 -9.83 -8.96 13.30
N PRO A 164 -10.63 -10.03 13.15
CA PRO A 164 -10.72 -10.78 11.90
C PRO A 164 -11.39 -10.00 10.75
N GLU A 165 -12.07 -8.89 11.03
CA GLU A 165 -12.65 -8.01 10.01
C GLU A 165 -11.63 -7.04 9.41
N LEU A 166 -10.42 -6.96 9.98
CA LEU A 166 -9.38 -6.06 9.51
C LEU A 166 -8.93 -6.45 8.10
N THR A 167 -8.93 -5.49 7.20
CA THR A 167 -8.35 -5.64 5.85
C THR A 167 -7.03 -4.93 5.75
N ILE A 168 -6.10 -5.52 5.00
CA ILE A 168 -4.73 -5.01 4.92
C ILE A 168 -4.31 -4.64 3.50
N THR A 169 -3.41 -3.66 3.42
CA THR A 169 -2.54 -3.45 2.27
C THR A 169 -1.27 -4.26 2.48
N ALA A 170 -1.01 -5.20 1.59
CA ALA A 170 0.18 -6.03 1.67
C ALA A 170 1.37 -5.34 0.99
N ASP A 171 2.20 -4.62 1.76
CA ASP A 171 3.59 -4.29 1.41
C ASP A 171 4.53 -5.20 2.19
N ILE A 172 4.77 -6.37 1.67
CA ILE A 172 5.57 -7.41 2.34
C ILE A 172 7.07 -7.10 2.26
N SER A 173 7.49 -6.12 1.47
CA SER A 173 8.89 -5.65 1.45
C SER A 173 9.33 -5.16 2.84
N HIS A 174 8.41 -4.56 3.59
CA HIS A 174 8.67 -4.14 4.96
C HIS A 174 8.92 -5.30 5.92
N TRP A 175 8.21 -6.41 5.76
CA TRP A 175 8.44 -7.60 6.58
C TRP A 175 9.75 -8.30 6.22
N VAL A 176 10.06 -8.41 4.94
CA VAL A 176 11.32 -9.03 4.47
C VAL A 176 12.52 -8.32 5.08
N VAL A 177 12.54 -6.98 5.05
CA VAL A 177 13.65 -6.22 5.63
C VAL A 177 13.62 -6.22 7.18
N ALA A 178 12.45 -6.21 7.81
CA ALA A 178 12.34 -6.23 9.27
C ALA A 178 12.74 -7.59 9.87
N CYS A 179 12.51 -8.67 9.13
CA CYS A 179 12.84 -10.04 9.52
C CYS A 179 14.20 -10.52 8.98
N GLU A 180 14.86 -9.73 8.15
CA GLU A 180 16.14 -10.04 7.48
C GLU A 180 16.14 -11.38 6.73
N ARG A 181 14.97 -11.81 6.23
CA ARG A 181 14.79 -13.05 5.46
C ARG A 181 13.63 -12.98 4.48
N LEU A 182 13.69 -13.79 3.43
CA LEU A 182 12.51 -14.10 2.63
C LEU A 182 11.58 -15.03 3.44
N LEU A 183 10.27 -14.80 3.33
CA LEU A 183 9.28 -15.49 4.18
C LEU A 183 8.81 -16.83 3.59
N ASP A 184 9.55 -17.39 2.64
CA ASP A 184 9.33 -18.74 2.10
C ASP A 184 10.36 -19.78 2.58
N ILE A 185 11.29 -19.35 3.44
CA ILE A 185 12.37 -20.21 3.96
C ILE A 185 11.86 -21.11 5.10
N ASN A 186 10.98 -20.57 5.96
CA ASN A 186 10.50 -21.25 7.15
C ASN A 186 9.03 -21.65 7.00
N GLU A 187 8.66 -22.82 7.51
CA GLU A 187 7.28 -23.31 7.53
C GLU A 187 6.34 -22.37 8.31
N GLU A 188 6.78 -21.88 9.48
CA GLU A 188 6.02 -20.93 10.31
C GLU A 188 5.68 -19.63 9.55
N ASP A 189 6.65 -19.07 8.80
CA ASP A 189 6.41 -17.88 7.97
C ASP A 189 5.34 -18.16 6.89
N GLN A 190 5.36 -19.35 6.28
CA GLN A 190 4.36 -19.76 5.29
C GLN A 190 2.97 -19.93 5.91
N GLU A 191 2.86 -20.52 7.09
CA GLU A 191 1.60 -20.65 7.82
C GLU A 191 1.01 -19.29 8.17
N ILE A 192 1.86 -18.31 8.57
CA ILE A 192 1.41 -16.94 8.83
C ILE A 192 0.91 -16.30 7.53
N LEU A 193 1.66 -16.41 6.43
CA LEU A 193 1.22 -15.89 5.13
C LEU A 193 -0.11 -16.50 4.69
N ASP A 194 -0.36 -17.79 4.92
CA ASP A 194 -1.63 -18.44 4.62
C ASP A 194 -2.80 -17.86 5.42
N ARG A 195 -2.57 -17.46 6.67
CA ARG A 195 -3.58 -16.78 7.51
C ARG A 195 -3.79 -15.32 7.14
N VAL A 196 -2.75 -14.64 6.66
CA VAL A 196 -2.76 -13.21 6.31
C VAL A 196 -3.37 -12.95 4.92
N ILE A 197 -3.09 -13.80 3.93
CA ILE A 197 -3.58 -13.64 2.55
C ILE A 197 -5.10 -13.38 2.46
N PRO A 198 -5.98 -14.05 3.23
CA PRO A 198 -7.42 -13.79 3.20
C PRO A 198 -7.84 -12.36 3.54
N HIS A 199 -7.00 -11.64 4.29
CA HIS A 199 -7.26 -10.26 4.72
C HIS A 199 -6.77 -9.20 3.73
N VAL A 200 -6.05 -9.60 2.65
CA VAL A 200 -5.48 -8.66 1.71
C VAL A 200 -6.56 -8.07 0.80
N GLY A 201 -6.77 -6.76 0.89
CA GLY A 201 -7.70 -5.99 0.06
C GLY A 201 -7.03 -5.01 -0.90
N HIS A 202 -5.71 -4.81 -0.77
CA HIS A 202 -4.87 -3.90 -1.55
C HIS A 202 -3.42 -4.41 -1.54
N ILE A 203 -2.64 -4.14 -2.59
CA ILE A 203 -1.25 -4.59 -2.66
C ILE A 203 -0.35 -3.43 -3.05
N HIS A 204 0.70 -3.19 -2.27
CA HIS A 204 1.88 -2.46 -2.72
C HIS A 204 2.88 -3.46 -3.29
N THR A 205 3.07 -3.42 -4.60
CA THR A 205 3.92 -4.37 -5.31
C THR A 205 5.34 -3.82 -5.43
N ARG A 206 6.04 -3.78 -4.30
CA ARG A 206 7.44 -3.41 -4.21
C ARG A 206 8.29 -4.63 -3.85
N ILE A 207 9.24 -4.98 -4.69
CA ILE A 207 10.25 -5.99 -4.35
C ILE A 207 11.24 -5.36 -3.37
N GLY A 208 11.38 -5.97 -2.21
CA GLY A 208 12.42 -5.65 -1.23
C GLY A 208 13.52 -6.70 -1.21
N THR A 209 14.57 -6.42 -0.46
CA THR A 209 15.62 -7.38 -0.10
C THR A 209 15.65 -7.55 1.41
N THR A 210 16.42 -8.51 1.90
CA THR A 210 16.61 -8.70 3.34
C THR A 210 17.31 -7.52 4.03
N GLN A 211 17.83 -6.56 3.27
CA GLN A 211 18.57 -5.40 3.80
C GLN A 211 17.94 -4.04 3.41
N ALA A 212 16.99 -4.03 2.47
CA ALA A 212 16.31 -2.82 2.03
C ALA A 212 14.86 -3.10 1.62
N SER A 213 13.94 -2.20 1.92
CA SER A 213 12.54 -2.35 1.52
C SER A 213 12.30 -2.14 0.03
N GLN A 214 13.27 -1.62 -0.71
CA GLN A 214 13.22 -1.46 -2.15
C GLN A 214 14.45 -2.05 -2.82
N CYS A 215 14.22 -3.02 -3.70
CA CYS A 215 15.25 -3.53 -4.61
C CYS A 215 15.46 -2.51 -5.74
N PRO A 216 16.71 -2.05 -5.98
CA PRO A 216 16.96 -1.02 -6.99
C PRO A 216 16.85 -1.53 -8.43
N GLU A 217 17.11 -2.80 -8.65
CA GLU A 217 17.16 -3.43 -9.97
C GLU A 217 16.52 -4.84 -9.92
N PRO A 218 15.20 -4.95 -9.71
CA PRO A 218 14.54 -6.25 -9.47
C PRO A 218 14.64 -7.22 -10.65
N LEU A 219 14.93 -6.74 -11.86
CA LEU A 219 15.16 -7.59 -13.05
C LEU A 219 16.60 -8.05 -13.20
N ASN A 220 17.55 -7.55 -12.40
CA ASN A 220 18.92 -8.04 -12.38
C ASN A 220 18.94 -9.47 -11.82
N PRO A 221 19.59 -10.45 -12.50
CA PRO A 221 19.60 -11.85 -12.07
C PRO A 221 20.09 -12.11 -10.64
N ILE A 222 20.86 -11.20 -10.06
CA ILE A 222 21.33 -11.31 -8.66
C ILE A 222 20.15 -11.27 -7.67
N PHE A 223 19.03 -10.64 -8.04
CA PHE A 223 17.80 -10.51 -7.23
C PHE A 223 16.71 -11.50 -7.64
N ASN A 224 17.06 -12.56 -8.42
CA ASN A 224 16.07 -13.59 -8.78
C ASN A 224 15.38 -14.23 -7.56
N PRO A 225 16.07 -14.54 -6.45
CA PRO A 225 15.40 -15.10 -5.27
C PRO A 225 14.29 -14.20 -4.73
N GLU A 226 14.57 -12.90 -4.57
CA GLU A 226 13.60 -11.91 -4.10
C GLU A 226 12.44 -11.79 -5.08
N ARG A 227 12.72 -11.61 -6.36
CA ARG A 227 11.68 -11.49 -7.39
C ARG A 227 10.78 -12.71 -7.43
N GLU A 228 11.32 -13.91 -7.40
CA GLU A 228 10.54 -15.15 -7.42
C GLU A 228 9.66 -15.29 -6.18
N PHE A 229 10.18 -14.92 -5.00
CA PHE A 229 9.40 -14.91 -3.77
C PHE A 229 8.20 -13.97 -3.87
N PHE A 230 8.43 -12.69 -4.24
CA PHE A 230 7.38 -11.71 -4.34
C PHE A 230 6.37 -12.05 -5.44
N ASP A 231 6.80 -12.49 -6.61
CA ASP A 231 5.91 -12.90 -7.70
C ASP A 231 4.99 -14.06 -7.28
N LYS A 232 5.54 -15.10 -6.62
CA LYS A 232 4.75 -16.22 -6.09
C LYS A 232 3.74 -15.76 -5.05
N LEU A 233 4.14 -14.89 -4.12
CA LEU A 233 3.26 -14.37 -3.07
C LEU A 233 2.11 -13.55 -3.66
N TRP A 234 2.39 -12.61 -4.56
CA TRP A 234 1.36 -11.79 -5.18
C TRP A 234 0.40 -12.62 -6.03
N VAL A 235 0.89 -13.62 -6.76
CA VAL A 235 0.05 -14.57 -7.50
C VAL A 235 -0.89 -15.32 -6.54
N ARG A 236 -0.42 -15.79 -5.37
CA ARG A 236 -1.26 -16.43 -4.35
C ARG A 236 -2.39 -15.49 -3.88
N ILE A 237 -2.07 -14.21 -3.62
CA ILE A 237 -3.06 -13.20 -3.21
C ILE A 237 -4.11 -13.00 -4.32
N VAL A 238 -3.68 -12.81 -5.57
CA VAL A 238 -4.57 -12.62 -6.72
C VAL A 238 -5.49 -13.82 -6.94
N GLN A 239 -4.95 -15.04 -6.87
CA GLN A 239 -5.72 -16.28 -7.01
C GLN A 239 -6.70 -16.47 -5.86
N HIS A 240 -6.29 -16.17 -4.60
CA HIS A 240 -7.18 -16.22 -3.45
C HIS A 240 -8.36 -15.24 -3.63
N LYS A 241 -8.07 -13.99 -4.01
CA LYS A 241 -9.10 -12.98 -4.25
C LYS A 241 -10.06 -13.40 -5.37
N HIS A 242 -9.53 -13.94 -6.45
CA HIS A 242 -10.37 -14.46 -7.54
C HIS A 242 -11.29 -15.61 -7.10
N LYS A 243 -10.78 -16.52 -6.26
CA LYS A 243 -11.55 -17.66 -5.73
C LYS A 243 -12.66 -17.22 -4.79
N THR A 244 -12.40 -16.26 -3.91
CA THR A 244 -13.32 -15.84 -2.83
C THR A 244 -14.26 -14.72 -3.25
N ASP A 245 -13.85 -13.86 -4.18
CA ASP A 245 -14.63 -12.73 -4.68
C ASP A 245 -14.39 -12.57 -6.21
N PRO A 246 -14.94 -13.47 -7.04
CA PRO A 246 -14.66 -13.47 -8.48
C PRO A 246 -15.19 -12.23 -9.22
N ASN A 247 -16.13 -11.50 -8.64
CA ASN A 247 -16.66 -10.25 -9.21
C ASN A 247 -16.12 -9.00 -8.53
N GLY A 248 -15.22 -9.18 -7.57
CA GLY A 248 -14.59 -8.10 -6.84
C GLY A 248 -13.46 -7.44 -7.62
N ARG A 249 -12.81 -6.53 -6.94
CA ARG A 249 -11.68 -5.76 -7.47
C ARG A 249 -10.47 -5.89 -6.55
N LEU A 250 -9.29 -5.97 -7.13
CA LEU A 250 -8.02 -5.88 -6.43
C LEU A 250 -7.18 -4.76 -7.07
N ILE A 251 -6.80 -3.78 -6.25
CA ILE A 251 -5.91 -2.71 -6.64
C ILE A 251 -4.49 -3.11 -6.27
N PHE A 252 -3.56 -2.90 -7.18
CA PHE A 252 -2.13 -3.03 -6.91
C PHE A 252 -1.37 -1.78 -7.35
N VAL A 253 -0.37 -1.42 -6.55
CA VAL A 253 0.43 -0.21 -6.72
C VAL A 253 1.90 -0.60 -6.82
N PRO A 254 2.56 -0.46 -7.97
CA PRO A 254 4.01 -0.56 -8.07
C PRO A 254 4.62 0.64 -7.35
N GLU A 255 5.03 0.42 -6.09
CA GLU A 255 5.52 1.47 -5.22
C GLU A 255 7.04 1.51 -5.20
N TYR A 256 7.63 2.33 -6.05
CA TYR A 256 9.07 2.59 -6.07
C TYR A 256 9.33 4.08 -5.86
N GLY A 257 10.08 4.39 -4.80
CA GLY A 257 10.33 5.77 -4.37
C GLY A 257 11.73 6.27 -4.72
N PRO A 258 11.92 7.60 -4.62
CA PRO A 258 13.18 8.26 -4.91
C PRO A 258 14.27 7.94 -3.86
N PHE A 259 15.44 8.56 -3.99
CA PHE A 259 16.47 8.50 -2.96
C PHE A 259 15.89 8.88 -1.56
N PRO A 260 16.25 8.18 -0.49
CA PRO A 260 17.31 7.16 -0.36
C PRO A 260 16.89 5.72 -0.70
N TYR A 261 15.66 5.46 -1.12
CA TYR A 261 15.20 4.12 -1.50
C TYR A 261 15.81 3.67 -2.84
N HIS A 262 15.92 4.61 -3.79
CA HIS A 262 16.52 4.37 -5.09
C HIS A 262 17.93 4.96 -5.17
N PRO A 263 18.96 4.23 -5.63
CA PRO A 263 20.33 4.74 -5.75
C PRO A 263 20.42 5.88 -6.76
N PHE A 264 21.26 6.89 -6.47
CA PHE A 264 21.47 8.03 -7.38
C PHE A 264 22.00 7.66 -8.77
N ASN A 265 22.77 6.58 -8.86
CA ASN A 265 23.47 6.18 -10.09
C ASN A 265 22.78 5.00 -10.79
N SER A 266 21.53 4.72 -10.49
CA SER A 266 20.78 3.69 -11.23
C SER A 266 20.62 4.09 -12.69
N ALA A 267 20.74 3.13 -13.59
CA ALA A 267 20.55 3.34 -15.02
C ALA A 267 19.09 3.68 -15.38
N GLN A 268 18.15 3.21 -14.55
CA GLN A 268 16.72 3.46 -14.68
C GLN A 268 16.23 4.34 -13.53
N SER A 269 15.32 5.28 -13.80
CA SER A 269 14.68 6.05 -12.74
C SER A 269 13.71 5.16 -11.94
N HIS A 270 13.43 5.52 -10.69
CA HIS A 270 12.41 4.82 -9.89
C HIS A 270 11.02 4.92 -10.52
N GLY A 271 10.75 6.01 -11.25
CA GLY A 271 9.49 6.21 -11.99
C GLY A 271 9.33 5.19 -13.12
N ASP A 272 10.34 5.06 -13.98
CA ASP A 272 10.36 4.08 -15.07
C ASP A 272 10.32 2.65 -14.52
N LEU A 273 11.05 2.39 -13.42
CA LEU A 273 11.03 1.09 -12.75
C LEU A 273 9.60 0.73 -12.27
N ALA A 274 8.88 1.68 -11.68
CA ALA A 274 7.51 1.45 -11.25
C ALA A 274 6.58 1.17 -12.44
N ASP A 275 6.77 1.86 -13.56
CA ASP A 275 5.96 1.68 -14.76
C ASP A 275 6.21 0.31 -15.40
N ASP A 276 7.48 -0.10 -15.53
CA ASP A 276 7.88 -1.40 -16.09
C ASP A 276 7.43 -2.57 -15.21
N GLU A 277 7.67 -2.48 -13.88
CA GLU A 277 7.21 -3.50 -12.93
C GLU A 277 5.68 -3.58 -12.90
N GLY A 278 4.98 -2.46 -12.94
CA GLY A 278 3.53 -2.45 -13.01
C GLY A 278 2.99 -3.13 -14.27
N ALA A 279 3.60 -2.90 -15.42
CA ALA A 279 3.23 -3.55 -16.67
C ALA A 279 3.55 -5.06 -16.65
N ARG A 280 4.73 -5.43 -16.15
CA ARG A 280 5.16 -6.83 -15.99
C ARG A 280 4.19 -7.60 -15.10
N LEU A 281 3.84 -7.04 -13.94
CA LEU A 281 2.94 -7.68 -12.98
C LEU A 281 1.51 -7.80 -13.50
N GLU A 282 1.03 -6.83 -14.27
CA GLU A 282 -0.29 -6.96 -14.90
C GLU A 282 -0.35 -8.18 -15.82
N VAL A 283 0.69 -8.44 -16.60
CA VAL A 283 0.80 -9.65 -17.44
C VAL A 283 0.88 -10.92 -16.58
N LEU A 284 1.69 -10.90 -15.52
CA LEU A 284 1.84 -12.04 -14.61
C LEU A 284 0.50 -12.41 -13.96
N PHE A 285 -0.23 -11.42 -13.46
CA PHE A 285 -1.52 -11.63 -12.78
C PHE A 285 -2.60 -12.11 -13.74
N LYS A 286 -2.69 -11.53 -14.94
CA LYS A 286 -3.61 -12.01 -15.99
C LYS A 286 -3.34 -13.47 -16.32
N LYS A 287 -2.08 -13.84 -16.56
CA LYS A 287 -1.68 -15.23 -16.80
C LYS A 287 -2.06 -16.16 -15.64
N ALA A 288 -1.86 -15.72 -14.39
CA ALA A 288 -2.23 -16.50 -13.19
C ALA A 288 -3.75 -16.73 -13.07
N LEU A 289 -4.57 -15.89 -13.71
CA LEU A 289 -6.02 -15.98 -13.77
C LEU A 289 -6.53 -16.67 -15.05
N GLY A 290 -5.64 -17.13 -15.96
CA GLY A 290 -6.01 -17.76 -17.21
C GLY A 290 -6.52 -16.78 -18.28
N GLN A 291 -6.05 -15.52 -18.23
CA GLN A 291 -6.36 -14.45 -19.19
C GLN A 291 -5.23 -14.22 -20.20
#